data_60b3bfb58447dd52361c56a35c0461b0
#
_entry.id   60b3bfb58447dd52361c56a35c0461b0
#
_cell.length_a   1.000
_cell.length_b   1.000
_cell.length_c   1.000
_cell.angle_alpha   90.00
_cell.angle_beta   90.00
_cell.angle_gamma   90.00
#
_symmetry.space_group_name_H-M   'P 1'
#
loop_
_entity.id
_entity.type
_entity.pdbx_description
1 polymer ?
#
loop_
_entity_poly.entity_id
_entity_poly.type
_entity_poly.pdbx_seq_one_letter_code
_entity_poly.pdbx_strand_id
1 'polypeptide(L)'
;MANKHLATMKIPKRILTTLTLICAVVTMAASDDTTSVVYRLPIFSNINSTTWIHTQRGFEEAEEINAEAILVHLNTYGGEVVFADSIRTKILNSRIPVYVFIDNNAASAGALISIAAKKIYMRPGSNIGAATVVDATGEAAPDKYQSYMRATIRATAEAHGMDTIVSGNDTIVKWKRDPRIAEAMVDERVIIPGISEEGQVLTFTAKEAFENGYCDAIVSSIDEVKEQIGLSDAKVVSFKPSFYDNVKGFLTSPVLSGILILLIIGGIYFEMQSPGIGFPLVVAICAAVLYFAPLYLDGLAENWEILIFIIGIALIALEIFVIPGFGVAGISGIILTITGLTLSLVDNVIFDFSGVHPEKFFTALLTVILSLAGGVILAIYLSNKLVGSKTGPFARIALHTSQEIDKGYVGVDTSISHLVGRTGEAVTDLRPAGTVMIDGELYDARATEGFIEKGEIVKAIKYQYGQLNVRRVSKQ
;
A
#
# COMPACT_ATOMS: atom_id res chain seq x y z
N MET A 1 -50.16 -68.46 -36.03
CA MET A 1 -49.98 -69.18 -34.74
C MET A 1 -48.59 -68.87 -34.24
N ALA A 2 -48.42 -68.04 -33.22
CA ALA A 2 -47.26 -68.05 -32.34
C ALA A 2 -47.59 -67.17 -31.12
N ASN A 3 -48.06 -67.81 -30.06
CA ASN A 3 -48.32 -67.22 -28.75
C ASN A 3 -46.97 -67.07 -28.02
N LYS A 4 -46.53 -65.81 -27.72
CA LYS A 4 -45.39 -65.56 -26.85
C LYS A 4 -45.89 -65.32 -25.42
N HIS A 5 -45.60 -66.30 -24.56
CA HIS A 5 -45.78 -66.18 -23.10
C HIS A 5 -44.94 -64.97 -22.56
N LEU A 6 -45.63 -63.95 -22.07
CA LEU A 6 -45.02 -62.97 -21.17
C LEU A 6 -44.93 -63.63 -19.77
N ALA A 7 -43.76 -64.01 -19.38
CA ALA A 7 -43.46 -64.45 -18.01
C ALA A 7 -43.54 -63.22 -17.08
N THR A 8 -44.56 -63.11 -16.30
CA THR A 8 -44.69 -62.12 -15.20
C THR A 8 -43.73 -62.53 -14.09
N MET A 9 -42.62 -61.81 -14.03
CA MET A 9 -41.63 -61.93 -12.98
C MET A 9 -42.21 -61.40 -11.65
N LYS A 10 -42.61 -62.30 -10.76
CA LYS A 10 -43.08 -61.97 -9.43
C LYS A 10 -41.89 -61.56 -8.57
N ILE A 11 -41.73 -60.23 -8.36
CA ILE A 11 -40.75 -59.68 -7.42
C ILE A 11 -41.10 -60.19 -6.01
N PRO A 12 -40.20 -60.84 -5.27
CA PRO A 12 -40.45 -61.35 -3.94
C PRO A 12 -40.81 -60.17 -3.01
N LYS A 13 -41.90 -60.31 -2.22
CA LYS A 13 -42.40 -59.28 -1.29
C LYS A 13 -41.28 -58.67 -0.41
N ARG A 14 -40.26 -59.45 -0.06
CA ARG A 14 -39.11 -59.01 0.73
C ARG A 14 -38.23 -57.98 -0.03
N ILE A 15 -38.09 -58.06 -1.35
CA ILE A 15 -37.35 -57.10 -2.17
C ILE A 15 -38.15 -55.80 -2.29
N LEU A 16 -39.49 -55.91 -2.41
CA LEU A 16 -40.35 -54.71 -2.47
C LEU A 16 -40.39 -53.96 -1.13
N THR A 17 -40.40 -54.67 0.01
CA THR A 17 -40.36 -54.06 1.36
C THR A 17 -38.99 -53.45 1.66
N THR A 18 -37.85 -54.04 1.20
CA THR A 18 -36.53 -53.42 1.33
C THR A 18 -36.37 -52.20 0.43
N LEU A 19 -36.92 -52.24 -0.79
CA LEU A 19 -36.88 -51.08 -1.69
C LEU A 19 -37.74 -49.91 -1.16
N THR A 20 -38.93 -50.20 -0.60
CA THR A 20 -39.74 -49.15 0.04
C THR A 20 -39.11 -48.59 1.31
N LEU A 21 -38.42 -49.44 2.10
CA LEU A 21 -37.68 -48.97 3.29
C LEU A 21 -36.48 -48.10 2.90
N ILE A 22 -35.74 -48.48 1.85
CA ILE A 22 -34.63 -47.68 1.30
C ILE A 22 -35.15 -46.36 0.71
N CYS A 23 -36.26 -46.35 -0.04
CA CYS A 23 -36.89 -45.11 -0.51
C CYS A 23 -37.35 -44.23 0.64
N ALA A 24 -37.95 -44.80 1.70
CA ALA A 24 -38.38 -44.03 2.89
C ALA A 24 -37.19 -43.47 3.67
N VAL A 25 -36.07 -44.19 3.77
CA VAL A 25 -34.83 -43.68 4.41
C VAL A 25 -34.16 -42.61 3.55
N VAL A 26 -34.19 -42.76 2.22
CA VAL A 26 -33.67 -41.74 1.30
C VAL A 26 -34.54 -40.48 1.32
N THR A 27 -35.89 -40.62 1.43
CA THR A 27 -36.77 -39.45 1.57
C THR A 27 -36.73 -38.82 2.96
N MET A 28 -36.39 -39.55 4.02
CA MET A 28 -36.14 -38.98 5.36
C MET A 28 -34.75 -38.33 5.48
N ALA A 29 -33.75 -38.73 4.67
CA ALA A 29 -32.44 -38.09 4.62
C ALA A 29 -32.44 -36.83 3.75
N ALA A 30 -33.51 -36.58 2.99
CA ALA A 30 -33.69 -35.37 2.18
C ALA A 30 -34.64 -34.35 2.85
N SER A 31 -34.70 -34.30 4.16
CA SER A 31 -35.06 -33.09 4.87
C SER A 31 -33.78 -32.20 4.81
N ASP A 32 -33.60 -31.51 3.71
CA ASP A 32 -32.77 -30.33 3.67
C ASP A 32 -33.30 -29.43 4.78
N ASP A 33 -32.56 -29.39 5.87
CA ASP A 33 -32.71 -28.39 6.92
C ASP A 33 -32.15 -27.10 6.27
N THR A 34 -32.94 -26.55 5.32
CA THR A 34 -32.65 -25.26 4.69
C THR A 34 -32.89 -24.21 5.78
N THR A 35 -31.90 -24.13 6.69
CA THR A 35 -31.88 -23.04 7.65
C THR A 35 -31.76 -21.75 6.84
N SER A 36 -32.84 -20.95 6.87
CA SER A 36 -32.84 -19.60 6.28
C SER A 36 -31.57 -18.85 6.67
N VAL A 37 -30.93 -18.17 5.71
CA VAL A 37 -29.69 -17.47 5.94
C VAL A 37 -29.85 -15.98 5.66
N VAL A 38 -29.47 -15.16 6.62
CA VAL A 38 -29.26 -13.71 6.43
C VAL A 38 -27.77 -13.47 6.29
N TYR A 39 -27.38 -12.95 5.14
CA TYR A 39 -25.97 -12.59 4.90
C TYR A 39 -25.69 -11.17 5.37
N ARG A 40 -24.84 -11.03 6.39
CA ARG A 40 -24.44 -9.73 6.96
C ARG A 40 -23.20 -9.21 6.26
N LEU A 41 -23.30 -8.02 5.65
CA LEU A 41 -22.20 -7.28 5.04
C LEU A 41 -21.88 -6.05 5.93
N PRO A 42 -20.81 -6.07 6.73
CA PRO A 42 -20.42 -4.93 7.56
C PRO A 42 -19.70 -3.89 6.71
N ILE A 43 -20.12 -2.63 6.82
CA ILE A 43 -19.47 -1.45 6.24
C ILE A 43 -19.22 -0.46 7.38
N PHE A 44 -18.03 -0.54 8.02
CA PHE A 44 -17.63 0.26 9.18
C PHE A 44 -16.42 1.17 8.88
N SER A 45 -16.21 1.46 7.63
CA SER A 45 -15.10 2.29 7.15
C SER A 45 -15.60 3.32 6.14
N ASN A 46 -14.68 4.16 5.66
CA ASN A 46 -14.97 5.05 4.54
C ASN A 46 -15.29 4.24 3.28
N ILE A 47 -16.19 4.81 2.47
CA ILE A 47 -16.56 4.24 1.18
C ILE A 47 -15.45 4.52 0.17
N ASN A 48 -14.78 3.46 -0.26
CA ASN A 48 -13.63 3.49 -1.19
C ASN A 48 -13.60 2.22 -2.05
N SER A 49 -12.56 2.05 -2.85
CA SER A 49 -12.36 0.88 -3.72
C SER A 49 -12.41 -0.44 -2.95
N THR A 50 -11.78 -0.52 -1.78
CA THR A 50 -11.78 -1.72 -0.94
C THR A 50 -13.20 -2.07 -0.47
N THR A 51 -13.97 -1.07 0.00
CA THR A 51 -15.37 -1.26 0.40
C THR A 51 -16.23 -1.75 -0.77
N TRP A 52 -15.99 -1.23 -1.96
CA TRP A 52 -16.66 -1.70 -3.19
C TRP A 52 -16.33 -3.15 -3.51
N ILE A 53 -15.05 -3.55 -3.48
CA ILE A 53 -14.62 -4.93 -3.72
C ILE A 53 -15.25 -5.88 -2.68
N HIS A 54 -15.23 -5.50 -1.40
CA HIS A 54 -15.88 -6.29 -0.34
C HIS A 54 -17.39 -6.41 -0.57
N THR A 55 -18.04 -5.35 -1.07
CA THR A 55 -19.46 -5.39 -1.40
C THR A 55 -19.74 -6.35 -2.55
N GLN A 56 -18.98 -6.28 -3.65
CA GLN A 56 -19.14 -7.21 -4.77
C GLN A 56 -19.01 -8.66 -4.31
N ARG A 57 -17.94 -8.99 -3.59
CA ARG A 57 -17.71 -10.33 -3.07
C ARG A 57 -18.78 -10.78 -2.08
N GLY A 58 -19.20 -9.89 -1.17
CA GLY A 58 -20.25 -10.19 -0.22
C GLY A 58 -21.60 -10.51 -0.89
N PHE A 59 -21.91 -9.85 -2.01
CA PHE A 59 -23.09 -10.19 -2.80
C PHE A 59 -22.95 -11.52 -3.53
N GLU A 60 -21.76 -11.82 -4.08
CA GLU A 60 -21.46 -13.10 -4.72
C GLU A 60 -21.54 -14.26 -3.70
N GLU A 61 -20.93 -14.13 -2.53
CA GLU A 61 -20.99 -15.11 -1.44
C GLU A 61 -22.43 -15.31 -0.97
N ALA A 62 -23.23 -14.24 -0.87
CA ALA A 62 -24.65 -14.34 -0.48
C ALA A 62 -25.47 -15.10 -1.54
N GLU A 63 -25.20 -14.90 -2.83
CA GLU A 63 -25.83 -15.65 -3.93
C GLU A 63 -25.42 -17.14 -3.90
N GLU A 64 -24.12 -17.44 -3.69
CA GLU A 64 -23.60 -18.81 -3.63
C GLU A 64 -24.23 -19.64 -2.50
N ILE A 65 -24.47 -19.04 -1.33
CA ILE A 65 -25.09 -19.72 -0.20
C ILE A 65 -26.62 -19.66 -0.22
N ASN A 66 -27.22 -19.10 -1.27
CA ASN A 66 -28.65 -18.87 -1.41
C ASN A 66 -29.24 -18.12 -0.19
N ALA A 67 -28.63 -17.02 0.21
CA ALA A 67 -29.13 -16.19 1.30
C ALA A 67 -30.51 -15.62 0.98
N GLU A 68 -31.43 -15.62 1.93
CA GLU A 68 -32.78 -15.06 1.78
C GLU A 68 -32.78 -13.54 1.86
N ALA A 69 -31.77 -12.95 2.52
CA ALA A 69 -31.62 -11.53 2.66
C ALA A 69 -30.14 -11.15 2.80
N ILE A 70 -29.77 -9.98 2.28
CA ILE A 70 -28.51 -9.32 2.57
C ILE A 70 -28.80 -8.19 3.55
N LEU A 71 -28.09 -8.18 4.68
CA LEU A 71 -28.14 -7.13 5.69
C LEU A 71 -26.84 -6.32 5.66
N VAL A 72 -26.89 -5.15 5.04
CA VAL A 72 -25.79 -4.18 5.10
C VAL A 72 -25.80 -3.54 6.49
N HIS A 73 -24.81 -3.88 7.31
CA HIS A 73 -24.63 -3.31 8.64
C HIS A 73 -23.70 -2.11 8.54
N LEU A 74 -24.26 -0.92 8.62
CA LEU A 74 -23.63 0.32 8.20
C LEU A 74 -23.24 1.23 9.38
N ASN A 75 -21.99 1.71 9.37
CA ASN A 75 -21.53 2.81 10.20
C ASN A 75 -20.39 3.53 9.43
N THR A 76 -20.72 4.60 8.73
CA THR A 76 -19.77 5.33 7.89
C THR A 76 -20.05 6.84 7.90
N TYR A 77 -18.99 7.61 7.82
CA TYR A 77 -19.05 9.06 7.61
C TYR A 77 -19.09 9.45 6.13
N GLY A 78 -19.07 8.47 5.21
CA GLY A 78 -19.10 8.70 3.77
C GLY A 78 -17.85 8.23 3.07
N GLY A 79 -17.52 8.84 1.93
CA GLY A 79 -16.37 8.54 1.12
C GLY A 79 -16.56 8.92 -0.34
N GLU A 80 -15.95 8.19 -1.25
CA GLU A 80 -15.87 8.54 -2.67
C GLU A 80 -17.20 8.28 -3.41
N VAL A 81 -17.67 9.30 -4.14
CA VAL A 81 -18.96 9.27 -4.86
C VAL A 81 -19.05 8.10 -5.84
N VAL A 82 -17.96 7.81 -6.56
CA VAL A 82 -17.92 6.73 -7.58
C VAL A 82 -18.23 5.37 -6.96
N PHE A 83 -17.61 5.06 -5.82
CA PHE A 83 -17.82 3.77 -5.14
C PHE A 83 -19.19 3.75 -4.41
N ALA A 84 -19.65 4.88 -3.89
CA ALA A 84 -20.99 5.00 -3.35
C ALA A 84 -22.06 4.72 -4.39
N ASP A 85 -21.92 5.27 -5.60
CA ASP A 85 -22.83 5.03 -6.72
C ASP A 85 -22.78 3.57 -7.22
N SER A 86 -21.59 2.97 -7.23
CA SER A 86 -21.40 1.56 -7.57
C SER A 86 -22.13 0.64 -6.57
N ILE A 87 -21.98 0.90 -5.26
CA ILE A 87 -22.66 0.15 -4.18
C ILE A 87 -24.18 0.35 -4.27
N ARG A 88 -24.65 1.59 -4.43
CA ARG A 88 -26.05 1.91 -4.65
C ARG A 88 -26.63 1.10 -5.82
N THR A 89 -25.94 1.11 -6.96
CA THR A 89 -26.37 0.42 -8.16
C THR A 89 -26.43 -1.10 -7.95
N LYS A 90 -25.46 -1.69 -7.24
CA LYS A 90 -25.46 -3.12 -6.89
C LYS A 90 -26.65 -3.47 -6.00
N ILE A 91 -26.97 -2.62 -5.01
CA ILE A 91 -28.12 -2.81 -4.12
C ILE A 91 -29.43 -2.76 -4.90
N LEU A 92 -29.66 -1.74 -5.73
CA LEU A 92 -30.88 -1.56 -6.50
C LEU A 92 -31.13 -2.72 -7.47
N ASN A 93 -30.06 -3.31 -8.04
CA ASN A 93 -30.16 -4.40 -9.01
C ASN A 93 -30.02 -5.81 -8.36
N SER A 94 -29.98 -5.89 -7.05
CA SER A 94 -29.83 -7.17 -6.35
C SER A 94 -31.08 -8.05 -6.53
N ARG A 95 -30.87 -9.35 -6.81
CA ARG A 95 -31.93 -10.36 -6.81
C ARG A 95 -32.35 -10.75 -5.40
N ILE A 96 -31.41 -10.71 -4.45
CA ILE A 96 -31.66 -10.95 -3.04
C ILE A 96 -32.10 -9.63 -2.40
N PRO A 97 -33.17 -9.60 -1.60
CA PRO A 97 -33.60 -8.38 -0.94
C PRO A 97 -32.52 -7.84 0.00
N VAL A 98 -32.17 -6.56 -0.19
CA VAL A 98 -31.15 -5.89 0.61
C VAL A 98 -31.81 -4.99 1.65
N TYR A 99 -31.40 -5.15 2.90
CA TYR A 99 -31.79 -4.34 4.04
C TYR A 99 -30.57 -3.60 4.58
N VAL A 100 -30.75 -2.41 5.11
CA VAL A 100 -29.70 -1.68 5.80
C VAL A 100 -30.02 -1.56 7.27
N PHE A 101 -29.06 -1.83 8.13
CA PHE A 101 -29.09 -1.50 9.55
C PHE A 101 -28.02 -0.48 9.86
N ILE A 102 -28.46 0.74 10.18
CA ILE A 102 -27.56 1.86 10.54
C ILE A 102 -27.26 1.75 12.03
N ASP A 103 -25.99 1.44 12.33
CA ASP A 103 -25.53 1.26 13.69
C ASP A 103 -25.36 2.60 14.44
N ASN A 104 -24.63 3.55 13.79
CA ASN A 104 -24.43 4.88 14.35
C ASN A 104 -24.57 5.98 13.29
N ASN A 105 -23.81 5.89 12.20
CA ASN A 105 -23.80 6.93 11.18
C ASN A 105 -24.04 6.36 9.78
N ALA A 106 -24.90 7.04 9.03
CA ALA A 106 -25.05 6.89 7.59
C ALA A 106 -24.94 8.28 6.93
N ALA A 107 -23.75 8.89 7.07
CA ALA A 107 -23.51 10.22 6.54
C ALA A 107 -23.01 10.15 5.09
N SER A 108 -23.33 11.18 4.28
CA SER A 108 -22.83 11.37 2.91
C SER A 108 -23.13 10.13 2.03
N ALA A 109 -22.08 9.44 1.52
CA ALA A 109 -22.21 8.19 0.77
C ALA A 109 -23.06 7.13 1.52
N GLY A 110 -23.02 7.12 2.86
CA GLY A 110 -23.84 6.22 3.69
C GLY A 110 -25.34 6.47 3.53
N ALA A 111 -25.76 7.72 3.38
CA ALA A 111 -27.17 8.05 3.12
C ALA A 111 -27.60 7.52 1.74
N LEU A 112 -26.81 7.76 0.69
CA LEU A 112 -27.10 7.27 -0.65
C LEU A 112 -27.23 5.75 -0.70
N ILE A 113 -26.29 5.04 -0.05
CA ILE A 113 -26.29 3.56 0.05
C ILE A 113 -27.53 3.07 0.82
N SER A 114 -27.87 3.75 1.93
CA SER A 114 -29.03 3.37 2.75
C SER A 114 -30.34 3.55 2.00
N ILE A 115 -30.49 4.67 1.28
CA ILE A 115 -31.68 4.97 0.50
C ILE A 115 -31.92 3.93 -0.61
N ALA A 116 -30.88 3.28 -1.13
CA ALA A 116 -30.98 2.25 -2.15
C ALA A 116 -31.59 0.92 -1.63
N ALA A 117 -31.54 0.68 -0.33
CA ALA A 117 -32.02 -0.59 0.26
C ALA A 117 -33.55 -0.70 0.28
N LYS A 118 -34.05 -1.93 0.26
CA LYS A 118 -35.49 -2.24 0.34
C LYS A 118 -36.14 -1.66 1.59
N LYS A 119 -35.46 -1.78 2.75
CA LYS A 119 -35.86 -1.17 4.03
C LYS A 119 -34.63 -0.69 4.79
N ILE A 120 -34.82 0.33 5.61
CA ILE A 120 -33.80 0.94 6.45
C ILE A 120 -34.19 0.76 7.92
N TYR A 121 -33.32 0.19 8.70
CA TYR A 121 -33.43 0.02 10.13
C TYR A 121 -32.37 0.89 10.82
N MET A 122 -32.72 1.54 11.90
CA MET A 122 -31.82 2.44 12.58
C MET A 122 -31.72 2.13 14.07
N ARG A 123 -30.53 2.19 14.61
CA ARG A 123 -30.33 2.12 16.06
C ARG A 123 -30.77 3.43 16.72
N PRO A 124 -31.32 3.40 17.95
CA PRO A 124 -31.51 4.65 18.72
C PRO A 124 -30.21 5.45 18.82
N GLY A 125 -30.27 6.75 18.49
CA GLY A 125 -29.11 7.63 18.48
C GLY A 125 -28.30 7.65 17.17
N SER A 126 -28.68 6.86 16.19
CA SER A 126 -28.07 6.93 14.85
C SER A 126 -28.64 8.08 14.00
N ASN A 127 -27.93 8.38 12.92
CA ASN A 127 -28.33 9.44 11.99
C ASN A 127 -28.13 9.03 10.52
N ILE A 128 -28.85 9.73 9.62
CA ILE A 128 -28.78 9.58 8.17
C ILE A 128 -28.93 10.93 7.48
N GLY A 129 -28.07 11.26 6.51
CA GLY A 129 -28.13 12.50 5.75
C GLY A 129 -26.76 13.11 5.45
N ALA A 130 -26.66 14.44 5.44
CA ALA A 130 -25.44 15.21 5.18
C ALA A 130 -24.69 14.74 3.93
N ALA A 131 -25.37 14.68 2.78
CA ALA A 131 -24.86 14.07 1.54
C ALA A 131 -24.32 15.11 0.52
N THR A 132 -24.03 16.34 0.97
CA THR A 132 -23.35 17.35 0.15
C THR A 132 -22.01 16.81 -0.34
N VAL A 133 -21.75 16.97 -1.63
CA VAL A 133 -20.43 16.61 -2.19
C VAL A 133 -19.43 17.69 -1.77
N VAL A 134 -18.39 17.26 -1.08
CA VAL A 134 -17.29 18.14 -0.66
C VAL A 134 -16.00 17.76 -1.38
N ASP A 135 -15.13 18.75 -1.55
CA ASP A 135 -13.77 18.51 -2.02
C ASP A 135 -12.84 18.04 -0.88
N ALA A 136 -11.55 17.90 -1.15
CA ALA A 136 -10.57 17.45 -0.18
C ALA A 136 -10.36 18.41 1.01
N THR A 137 -10.73 19.69 0.84
CA THR A 137 -10.63 20.69 1.90
C THR A 137 -11.86 20.73 2.80
N GLY A 138 -12.91 19.96 2.43
CA GLY A 138 -14.20 19.95 3.11
C GLY A 138 -15.13 21.06 2.63
N GLU A 139 -14.74 21.82 1.60
CA GLU A 139 -15.60 22.83 0.98
C GLU A 139 -16.57 22.18 -0.01
N ALA A 140 -17.73 22.81 -0.21
CA ALA A 140 -18.71 22.29 -1.18
C ALA A 140 -18.13 22.27 -2.59
N ALA A 141 -18.18 21.11 -3.23
CA ALA A 141 -17.73 20.94 -4.61
C ALA A 141 -18.56 21.79 -5.59
N PRO A 142 -18.03 22.15 -6.78
CA PRO A 142 -18.76 22.94 -7.76
C PRO A 142 -20.14 22.38 -8.08
N ASP A 143 -21.10 23.26 -8.40
CA ASP A 143 -22.53 22.92 -8.54
C ASP A 143 -22.82 21.77 -9.53
N LYS A 144 -21.98 21.55 -10.52
CA LYS A 144 -22.12 20.39 -11.43
C LYS A 144 -22.10 19.05 -10.70
N TYR A 145 -21.26 18.93 -9.67
CA TYR A 145 -21.15 17.70 -8.85
C TYR A 145 -22.33 17.60 -7.88
N GLN A 146 -22.74 18.74 -7.30
CA GLN A 146 -23.94 18.81 -6.47
C GLN A 146 -25.18 18.45 -7.27
N SER A 147 -25.31 18.96 -8.50
CA SER A 147 -26.44 18.66 -9.40
C SER A 147 -26.49 17.17 -9.75
N TYR A 148 -25.35 16.55 -10.02
CA TYR A 148 -25.27 15.11 -10.26
C TYR A 148 -25.73 14.33 -9.02
N MET A 149 -25.21 14.67 -7.83
CA MET A 149 -25.57 13.99 -6.58
C MET A 149 -27.04 14.18 -6.23
N ARG A 150 -27.60 15.38 -6.38
CA ARG A 150 -29.04 15.65 -6.21
C ARG A 150 -29.89 14.73 -7.09
N ALA A 151 -29.55 14.64 -8.38
CA ALA A 151 -30.27 13.78 -9.31
C ALA A 151 -30.16 12.31 -8.93
N THR A 152 -28.96 11.86 -8.55
CA THR A 152 -28.68 10.46 -8.17
C THR A 152 -29.45 10.05 -6.92
N ILE A 153 -29.40 10.84 -5.85
CA ILE A 153 -30.08 10.50 -4.58
C ILE A 153 -31.60 10.55 -4.73
N ARG A 154 -32.11 11.55 -5.49
CA ARG A 154 -33.52 11.65 -5.85
C ARG A 154 -34.01 10.44 -6.63
N ALA A 155 -33.32 10.07 -7.71
CA ALA A 155 -33.67 8.90 -8.52
C ALA A 155 -33.61 7.61 -7.71
N THR A 156 -32.71 7.53 -6.72
CA THR A 156 -32.61 6.39 -5.82
C THR A 156 -33.85 6.28 -4.91
N ALA A 157 -34.35 7.40 -4.38
CA ALA A 157 -35.57 7.42 -3.61
C ALA A 157 -36.81 7.09 -4.48
N GLU A 158 -36.89 7.65 -5.69
CA GLU A 158 -37.95 7.38 -6.68
C GLU A 158 -38.03 5.91 -7.08
N ALA A 159 -36.91 5.20 -7.13
CA ALA A 159 -36.83 3.77 -7.51
C ALA A 159 -37.67 2.85 -6.61
N HIS A 160 -37.99 3.27 -5.38
CA HIS A 160 -38.83 2.53 -4.46
C HIS A 160 -40.34 2.67 -4.73
N GLY A 161 -40.73 3.63 -5.59
CA GLY A 161 -42.10 3.87 -5.99
C GLY A 161 -42.97 4.52 -4.91
N MET A 162 -44.27 4.40 -5.09
CA MET A 162 -45.27 5.02 -4.25
C MET A 162 -46.13 3.96 -3.59
N ASP A 163 -46.60 4.25 -2.38
CA ASP A 163 -47.66 3.45 -1.68
C ASP A 163 -49.01 4.12 -1.88
N THR A 164 -50.01 3.30 -2.10
CA THR A 164 -51.39 3.73 -2.15
C THR A 164 -52.08 3.39 -0.84
N ILE A 165 -52.39 4.41 -0.06
CA ILE A 165 -53.06 4.27 1.22
C ILE A 165 -54.54 4.57 1.01
N VAL A 166 -55.42 3.57 1.21
CA VAL A 166 -56.87 3.73 1.16
C VAL A 166 -57.37 3.97 2.58
N SER A 167 -57.88 5.17 2.84
CA SER A 167 -58.47 5.53 4.14
C SER A 167 -59.93 5.93 3.94
N GLY A 168 -60.84 5.00 4.20
CA GLY A 168 -62.26 5.17 3.93
C GLY A 168 -62.55 5.35 2.45
N ASN A 169 -63.13 6.50 2.03
CA ASN A 169 -63.40 6.81 0.62
C ASN A 169 -62.23 7.56 -0.08
N ASP A 170 -61.19 7.89 0.66
CA ASP A 170 -60.04 8.64 0.13
C ASP A 170 -58.89 7.73 -0.20
N THR A 171 -58.28 7.96 -1.39
CA THR A 171 -57.05 7.25 -1.81
C THR A 171 -55.91 8.26 -1.83
N ILE A 172 -54.95 8.09 -0.93
CA ILE A 172 -53.74 8.93 -0.85
C ILE A 172 -52.58 8.14 -1.46
N VAL A 173 -51.95 8.73 -2.48
CA VAL A 173 -50.70 8.20 -3.08
C VAL A 173 -49.56 8.96 -2.45
N LYS A 174 -48.65 8.26 -1.78
CA LYS A 174 -47.48 8.84 -1.11
C LYS A 174 -46.23 8.08 -1.53
N TRP A 175 -45.11 8.81 -1.73
CA TRP A 175 -43.82 8.19 -1.93
C TRP A 175 -43.45 7.31 -0.71
N LYS A 176 -42.86 6.16 -0.97
CA LYS A 176 -42.24 5.34 0.09
C LYS A 176 -41.12 6.11 0.78
N ARG A 177 -40.29 6.77 -0.05
CA ARG A 177 -39.28 7.75 0.38
C ARG A 177 -39.48 9.00 -0.46
N ASP A 178 -39.80 10.10 0.17
CA ASP A 178 -40.00 11.37 -0.55
C ASP A 178 -38.71 11.83 -1.22
N PRO A 179 -38.64 11.89 -2.57
CA PRO A 179 -37.43 12.27 -3.30
C PRO A 179 -36.90 13.67 -2.93
N ARG A 180 -37.79 14.58 -2.50
CA ARG A 180 -37.40 15.94 -2.07
C ARG A 180 -36.62 15.92 -0.76
N ILE A 181 -36.95 15.01 0.15
CA ILE A 181 -36.20 14.79 1.40
C ILE A 181 -34.79 14.29 1.11
N ALA A 182 -34.65 13.34 0.15
CA ALA A 182 -33.34 12.90 -0.31
C ALA A 182 -32.50 14.05 -0.90
N GLU A 183 -33.14 14.90 -1.71
CA GLU A 183 -32.52 16.06 -2.31
C GLU A 183 -32.06 17.10 -1.27
N ALA A 184 -32.85 17.32 -0.21
CA ALA A 184 -32.49 18.21 0.91
C ALA A 184 -31.31 17.69 1.74
N MET A 185 -30.99 16.39 1.69
CA MET A 185 -29.77 15.85 2.28
C MET A 185 -28.50 16.24 1.53
N VAL A 186 -28.62 16.72 0.27
CA VAL A 186 -27.51 17.16 -0.58
C VAL A 186 -27.39 18.66 -0.63
N ASP A 187 -28.53 19.37 -0.74
CA ASP A 187 -28.58 20.79 -1.11
C ASP A 187 -29.34 21.61 -0.08
N GLU A 188 -28.65 22.52 0.57
CA GLU A 188 -29.18 23.45 1.56
C GLU A 188 -30.26 24.43 1.03
N ARG A 189 -30.39 24.53 -0.32
CA ARG A 189 -31.41 25.37 -0.98
C ARG A 189 -32.77 24.67 -1.06
N VAL A 190 -32.82 23.37 -0.77
CA VAL A 190 -34.09 22.61 -0.81
C VAL A 190 -34.80 22.75 0.50
N ILE A 191 -35.85 23.59 0.50
CA ILE A 191 -36.69 23.85 1.66
C ILE A 191 -37.88 22.94 1.67
N ILE A 192 -38.10 22.22 2.78
CA ILE A 192 -39.26 21.37 3.02
C ILE A 192 -39.93 21.88 4.32
N PRO A 193 -41.15 22.45 4.23
CA PRO A 193 -41.80 23.01 5.41
C PRO A 193 -41.92 22.02 6.56
N GLY A 194 -41.42 22.40 7.72
CA GLY A 194 -41.43 21.58 8.94
C GLY A 194 -40.36 20.50 9.02
N ILE A 195 -39.46 20.36 8.00
CA ILE A 195 -38.42 19.33 7.92
C ILE A 195 -37.04 19.97 7.71
N SER A 196 -36.87 20.87 6.73
CA SER A 196 -35.60 21.55 6.46
C SER A 196 -35.78 23.04 6.33
N GLU A 197 -34.80 23.82 6.83
CA GLU A 197 -34.76 25.28 6.74
C GLU A 197 -33.73 25.70 5.68
N GLU A 198 -33.84 26.96 5.22
CA GLU A 198 -32.90 27.52 4.25
C GLU A 198 -31.48 27.58 4.80
N GLY A 199 -30.49 27.20 4.02
CA GLY A 199 -29.08 27.20 4.41
C GLY A 199 -28.68 26.04 5.30
N GLN A 200 -29.51 24.99 5.44
CA GLN A 200 -29.21 23.81 6.22
C GLN A 200 -29.34 22.55 5.38
N VAL A 201 -28.26 21.76 5.36
CA VAL A 201 -28.28 20.42 4.77
C VAL A 201 -28.95 19.46 5.74
N LEU A 202 -29.92 18.70 5.24
CA LEU A 202 -30.75 17.83 6.07
C LEU A 202 -29.96 16.62 6.59
N THR A 203 -30.10 16.38 7.90
CA THR A 203 -29.65 15.16 8.57
C THR A 203 -30.73 14.75 9.55
N PHE A 204 -31.21 13.52 9.46
CA PHE A 204 -32.18 12.97 10.36
C PHE A 204 -31.56 12.18 11.50
N THR A 205 -32.06 12.33 12.68
CA THR A 205 -31.98 11.33 13.76
C THR A 205 -32.84 10.11 13.41
N ALA A 206 -32.64 8.99 14.10
CA ALA A 206 -33.45 7.78 13.88
C ALA A 206 -34.97 8.04 14.02
N LYS A 207 -35.36 8.92 14.96
CA LYS A 207 -36.77 9.27 15.18
C LYS A 207 -37.33 10.10 14.02
N GLU A 208 -36.64 11.15 13.60
CA GLU A 208 -37.04 11.97 12.45
C GLU A 208 -37.09 11.17 11.16
N ALA A 209 -36.11 10.26 10.94
CA ALA A 209 -36.09 9.37 9.80
C ALA A 209 -37.33 8.44 9.80
N PHE A 210 -37.73 7.92 10.97
CA PHE A 210 -38.93 7.09 11.12
C PHE A 210 -40.22 7.88 10.82
N GLU A 211 -40.35 9.08 11.37
CA GLU A 211 -41.51 9.96 11.16
C GLU A 211 -41.66 10.38 9.68
N ASN A 212 -40.55 10.50 8.96
CA ASN A 212 -40.51 10.95 7.56
C ASN A 212 -40.34 9.85 6.52
N GLY A 213 -40.44 8.55 6.92
CA GLY A 213 -40.40 7.41 6.00
C GLY A 213 -39.01 7.03 5.48
N TYR A 214 -37.94 7.50 6.15
CA TYR A 214 -36.54 7.17 5.85
C TYR A 214 -35.95 6.12 6.81
N CYS A 215 -36.77 5.66 7.77
CA CYS A 215 -36.49 4.51 8.61
C CYS A 215 -37.77 3.68 8.73
N ASP A 216 -37.68 2.37 8.51
CA ASP A 216 -38.84 1.44 8.57
C ASP A 216 -39.12 0.98 10.01
N ALA A 217 -38.06 0.85 10.84
CA ALA A 217 -38.18 0.63 12.29
C ALA A 217 -36.89 1.06 13.03
N ILE A 218 -37.06 1.52 14.27
CA ILE A 218 -35.95 1.79 15.18
C ILE A 218 -35.73 0.52 16.00
N VAL A 219 -34.53 -0.08 15.88
CA VAL A 219 -34.16 -1.35 16.46
C VAL A 219 -32.79 -1.31 17.09
N SER A 220 -32.51 -2.12 18.09
CA SER A 220 -31.27 -2.09 18.86
C SER A 220 -30.25 -3.16 18.43
N SER A 221 -30.71 -4.19 17.70
CA SER A 221 -29.88 -5.35 17.37
C SER A 221 -30.20 -5.94 15.99
N ILE A 222 -29.30 -6.77 15.47
CA ILE A 222 -29.50 -7.53 14.25
C ILE A 222 -30.66 -8.55 14.42
N ASP A 223 -30.83 -9.10 15.61
CA ASP A 223 -31.92 -10.05 15.87
C ASP A 223 -33.28 -9.38 15.77
N GLU A 224 -33.42 -8.15 16.26
CA GLU A 224 -34.63 -7.35 16.05
C GLU A 224 -34.85 -7.03 14.55
N VAL A 225 -33.79 -6.77 13.78
CA VAL A 225 -33.91 -6.61 12.31
C VAL A 225 -34.46 -7.90 11.69
N LYS A 226 -33.95 -9.07 12.09
CA LYS A 226 -34.43 -10.37 11.60
C LYS A 226 -35.91 -10.57 11.89
N GLU A 227 -36.38 -10.17 13.06
CA GLU A 227 -37.81 -10.21 13.41
C GLU A 227 -38.63 -9.31 12.47
N GLN A 228 -38.16 -8.07 12.21
CA GLN A 228 -38.83 -7.12 11.32
C GLN A 228 -38.91 -7.56 9.84
N ILE A 229 -38.00 -8.40 9.40
CA ILE A 229 -37.99 -8.94 8.03
C ILE A 229 -38.65 -10.34 7.94
N GLY A 230 -39.12 -10.89 9.07
CA GLY A 230 -39.78 -12.22 9.12
C GLY A 230 -38.81 -13.40 9.04
N LEU A 231 -37.55 -13.20 9.42
CA LEU A 231 -36.46 -14.20 9.37
C LEU A 231 -35.83 -14.42 10.77
N SER A 232 -36.67 -14.49 11.83
CA SER A 232 -36.22 -14.59 13.22
C SER A 232 -35.27 -15.77 13.46
N ASP A 233 -35.60 -16.94 12.86
CA ASP A 233 -34.83 -18.18 13.03
C ASP A 233 -33.65 -18.29 12.06
N ALA A 234 -33.47 -17.33 11.15
CA ALA A 234 -32.40 -17.37 10.16
C ALA A 234 -31.01 -17.26 10.80
N LYS A 235 -30.09 -18.07 10.31
CA LYS A 235 -28.68 -18.00 10.68
C LYS A 235 -28.05 -16.77 10.06
N VAL A 236 -27.27 -16.01 10.83
CA VAL A 236 -26.49 -14.89 10.32
C VAL A 236 -25.12 -15.41 9.90
N VAL A 237 -24.83 -15.30 8.61
CA VAL A 237 -23.50 -15.49 8.04
C VAL A 237 -22.92 -14.11 7.74
N SER A 238 -21.74 -13.80 8.26
CA SER A 238 -21.12 -12.49 8.07
C SER A 238 -19.98 -12.57 7.08
N PHE A 239 -19.91 -11.61 6.17
CA PHE A 239 -18.73 -11.37 5.32
C PHE A 239 -17.49 -11.26 6.20
N LYS A 240 -16.43 -11.92 5.78
CA LYS A 240 -15.11 -11.82 6.40
C LYS A 240 -14.09 -11.54 5.31
N PRO A 241 -13.27 -10.48 5.44
CA PRO A 241 -12.16 -10.27 4.52
C PRO A 241 -11.31 -11.53 4.45
N SER A 242 -10.92 -11.93 3.25
CA SER A 242 -10.05 -13.09 3.05
C SER A 242 -8.65 -12.83 3.61
N PHE A 243 -7.87 -13.91 3.76
CA PHE A 243 -6.45 -13.77 4.09
C PHE A 243 -5.72 -12.84 3.10
N TYR A 244 -6.06 -12.94 1.81
CA TYR A 244 -5.55 -12.07 0.76
C TYR A 244 -5.87 -10.58 1.02
N ASP A 245 -7.12 -10.25 1.37
CA ASP A 245 -7.53 -8.86 1.66
C ASP A 245 -6.78 -8.29 2.87
N ASN A 246 -6.58 -9.12 3.91
CA ASN A 246 -5.82 -8.71 5.09
C ASN A 246 -4.35 -8.48 4.76
N VAL A 247 -3.71 -9.38 3.99
CA VAL A 247 -2.32 -9.21 3.54
C VAL A 247 -2.19 -7.99 2.64
N LYS A 248 -3.11 -7.81 1.70
CA LYS A 248 -3.15 -6.67 0.80
C LYS A 248 -3.30 -5.36 1.58
N GLY A 249 -4.29 -5.25 2.47
CA GLY A 249 -4.48 -4.07 3.32
C GLY A 249 -3.28 -3.77 4.21
N PHE A 250 -2.56 -4.80 4.67
CA PHE A 250 -1.30 -4.64 5.39
C PHE A 250 -0.21 -4.08 4.48
N LEU A 251 -0.02 -4.65 3.27
CA LEU A 251 1.00 -4.22 2.32
C LEU A 251 0.79 -2.79 1.79
N THR A 252 -0.47 -2.37 1.63
CA THR A 252 -0.81 -1.01 1.17
C THR A 252 -0.89 0.03 2.30
N SER A 253 -0.68 -0.39 3.55
CA SER A 253 -0.67 0.55 4.67
C SER A 253 0.47 1.58 4.53
N PRO A 254 0.27 2.88 4.89
CA PRO A 254 1.28 3.92 4.72
C PRO A 254 2.62 3.59 5.39
N VAL A 255 2.56 2.95 6.56
CA VAL A 255 3.77 2.57 7.31
C VAL A 255 4.57 1.51 6.56
N LEU A 256 3.90 0.46 6.06
CA LEU A 256 4.61 -0.61 5.36
C LEU A 256 5.06 -0.15 3.96
N SER A 257 4.25 0.63 3.26
CA SER A 257 4.67 1.27 2.00
C SER A 257 5.95 2.08 2.19
N GLY A 258 6.04 2.87 3.27
CA GLY A 258 7.26 3.59 3.63
C GLY A 258 8.47 2.67 3.89
N ILE A 259 8.26 1.56 4.60
CA ILE A 259 9.31 0.55 4.84
C ILE A 259 9.74 -0.13 3.54
N LEU A 260 8.80 -0.48 2.66
CA LEU A 260 9.10 -1.09 1.37
C LEU A 260 9.90 -0.15 0.48
N ILE A 261 9.52 1.13 0.39
CA ILE A 261 10.28 2.16 -0.32
C ILE A 261 11.70 2.30 0.25
N LEU A 262 11.83 2.32 1.58
CA LEU A 262 13.11 2.36 2.27
C LEU A 262 13.99 1.15 1.89
N LEU A 263 13.42 -0.05 1.83
CA LEU A 263 14.14 -1.27 1.42
C LEU A 263 14.52 -1.25 -0.07
N ILE A 264 13.65 -0.72 -0.94
CA ILE A 264 13.94 -0.57 -2.38
C ILE A 264 15.16 0.34 -2.55
N ILE A 265 15.08 1.57 -2.04
CA ILE A 265 16.13 2.57 -2.22
C ILE A 265 17.39 2.19 -1.46
N GLY A 266 17.26 1.76 -0.20
CA GLY A 266 18.38 1.33 0.63
C GLY A 266 19.11 0.13 0.04
N GLY A 267 18.39 -0.86 -0.48
CA GLY A 267 18.96 -2.04 -1.11
C GLY A 267 19.68 -1.71 -2.42
N ILE A 268 19.09 -0.87 -3.28
CA ILE A 268 19.74 -0.39 -4.52
C ILE A 268 21.02 0.39 -4.17
N TYR A 269 20.92 1.33 -3.23
CA TYR A 269 22.07 2.13 -2.81
C TYR A 269 23.21 1.27 -2.25
N PHE A 270 22.88 0.27 -1.42
CA PHE A 270 23.89 -0.63 -0.83
C PHE A 270 24.58 -1.48 -1.89
N GLU A 271 23.83 -2.03 -2.85
CA GLU A 271 24.41 -2.79 -3.97
C GLU A 271 25.34 -1.91 -4.84
N MET A 272 24.97 -0.63 -5.05
CA MET A 272 25.81 0.32 -5.79
C MET A 272 27.12 0.66 -5.07
N GLN A 273 27.10 0.69 -3.73
CA GLN A 273 28.32 0.92 -2.92
C GLN A 273 29.25 -0.30 -2.88
N SER A 274 28.69 -1.50 -3.01
CA SER A 274 29.44 -2.76 -2.89
C SER A 274 28.99 -3.74 -3.97
N PRO A 275 29.29 -3.45 -5.24
CA PRO A 275 28.81 -4.24 -6.38
C PRO A 275 29.32 -5.69 -6.31
N GLY A 276 28.41 -6.64 -6.56
CA GLY A 276 28.72 -8.08 -6.59
C GLY A 276 28.27 -8.87 -5.37
N ILE A 277 27.64 -8.25 -4.36
CA ILE A 277 27.04 -8.97 -3.23
C ILE A 277 25.73 -9.63 -3.67
N GLY A 278 24.92 -8.96 -4.49
CA GLY A 278 23.65 -9.43 -5.04
C GLY A 278 22.49 -9.50 -4.02
N PHE A 279 22.77 -9.75 -2.74
CA PHE A 279 21.73 -9.88 -1.72
C PHE A 279 20.91 -8.59 -1.49
N PRO A 280 21.51 -7.37 -1.38
CA PRO A 280 20.75 -6.15 -1.24
C PRO A 280 19.85 -5.87 -2.45
N LEU A 281 20.32 -6.19 -3.65
CA LEU A 281 19.52 -6.06 -4.86
C LEU A 281 18.31 -7.00 -4.87
N VAL A 282 18.49 -8.24 -4.44
CA VAL A 282 17.37 -9.19 -4.30
C VAL A 282 16.34 -8.68 -3.31
N VAL A 283 16.76 -8.13 -2.16
CA VAL A 283 15.85 -7.52 -1.18
C VAL A 283 15.10 -6.35 -1.80
N ALA A 284 15.78 -5.48 -2.55
CA ALA A 284 15.16 -4.34 -3.23
C ALA A 284 14.12 -4.79 -4.26
N ILE A 285 14.42 -5.81 -5.07
CA ILE A 285 13.47 -6.36 -6.06
C ILE A 285 12.26 -6.97 -5.36
N CYS A 286 12.46 -7.78 -4.32
CA CYS A 286 11.35 -8.36 -3.56
C CYS A 286 10.47 -7.26 -2.94
N ALA A 287 11.08 -6.22 -2.36
CA ALA A 287 10.37 -5.08 -1.81
C ALA A 287 9.58 -4.32 -2.89
N ALA A 288 10.16 -4.14 -4.09
CA ALA A 288 9.46 -3.50 -5.21
C ALA A 288 8.24 -4.32 -5.67
N VAL A 289 8.38 -5.63 -5.78
CA VAL A 289 7.24 -6.51 -6.11
C VAL A 289 6.15 -6.42 -5.04
N LEU A 290 6.53 -6.49 -3.76
CA LEU A 290 5.57 -6.38 -2.66
C LEU A 290 4.91 -5.00 -2.57
N TYR A 291 5.58 -3.95 -3.03
CA TYR A 291 5.05 -2.59 -3.09
C TYR A 291 4.10 -2.40 -4.26
N PHE A 292 4.55 -2.71 -5.49
CA PHE A 292 3.77 -2.42 -6.70
C PHE A 292 2.65 -3.42 -6.97
N ALA A 293 2.82 -4.72 -6.65
CA ALA A 293 1.82 -5.73 -7.01
C ALA A 293 0.44 -5.49 -6.38
N PRO A 294 0.30 -5.18 -5.07
CA PRO A 294 -1.00 -4.86 -4.48
C PRO A 294 -1.61 -3.58 -5.07
N LEU A 295 -0.80 -2.54 -5.29
CA LEU A 295 -1.25 -1.26 -5.84
C LEU A 295 -1.72 -1.42 -7.29
N TYR A 296 -1.03 -2.23 -8.08
CA TYR A 296 -1.41 -2.56 -9.46
C TYR A 296 -2.73 -3.34 -9.53
N LEU A 297 -2.90 -4.35 -8.65
CA LEU A 297 -4.12 -5.16 -8.60
C LEU A 297 -5.34 -4.35 -8.12
N ASP A 298 -5.13 -3.26 -7.39
CA ASP A 298 -6.19 -2.33 -6.96
C ASP A 298 -6.51 -1.26 -8.01
N GLY A 299 -5.74 -1.18 -9.08
CA GLY A 299 -5.84 -0.12 -10.06
C GLY A 299 -5.34 1.25 -9.56
N LEU A 300 -4.66 1.29 -8.39
CA LEU A 300 -4.02 2.50 -7.88
C LEU A 300 -2.72 2.80 -8.61
N ALA A 301 -1.95 1.76 -8.94
CA ALA A 301 -0.76 1.90 -9.78
C ALA A 301 -1.05 1.33 -11.17
N GLU A 302 -0.81 2.11 -12.18
CA GLU A 302 -0.90 1.69 -13.56
C GLU A 302 0.49 1.35 -14.14
N ASN A 303 0.53 0.82 -15.35
CA ASN A 303 1.79 0.42 -16.00
C ASN A 303 2.77 1.59 -16.18
N TRP A 304 2.28 2.81 -16.32
CA TRP A 304 3.12 3.98 -16.61
C TRP A 304 3.87 4.51 -15.38
N GLU A 305 3.32 4.42 -14.16
CA GLU A 305 4.05 4.79 -12.94
C GLU A 305 5.20 3.82 -12.69
N ILE A 306 4.94 2.52 -12.88
CA ILE A 306 5.96 1.48 -12.77
C ILE A 306 7.06 1.71 -13.83
N LEU A 307 6.66 2.08 -15.05
CA LEU A 307 7.59 2.38 -16.13
C LEU A 307 8.46 3.61 -15.81
N ILE A 308 7.86 4.69 -15.31
CA ILE A 308 8.58 5.89 -14.87
C ILE A 308 9.59 5.56 -13.76
N PHE A 309 9.18 4.76 -12.79
CA PHE A 309 10.07 4.28 -11.72
C PHE A 309 11.27 3.50 -12.28
N ILE A 310 11.02 2.54 -13.19
CA ILE A 310 12.09 1.72 -13.82
C ILE A 310 13.03 2.61 -14.63
N ILE A 311 12.50 3.55 -15.42
CA ILE A 311 13.32 4.51 -16.19
C ILE A 311 14.16 5.37 -15.23
N GLY A 312 13.57 5.83 -14.13
CA GLY A 312 14.28 6.59 -13.10
C GLY A 312 15.47 5.83 -12.54
N ILE A 313 15.28 4.59 -12.13
CA ILE A 313 16.37 3.72 -11.63
C ILE A 313 17.43 3.46 -12.71
N ALA A 314 17.01 3.22 -13.96
CA ALA A 314 17.93 3.00 -15.07
C ALA A 314 18.81 4.23 -15.34
N LEU A 315 18.24 5.44 -15.28
CA LEU A 315 19.00 6.69 -15.44
C LEU A 315 19.99 6.93 -14.28
N ILE A 316 19.60 6.63 -13.05
CA ILE A 316 20.51 6.68 -11.90
C ILE A 316 21.68 5.70 -12.08
N ALA A 317 21.38 4.47 -12.50
CA ALA A 317 22.41 3.46 -12.76
C ALA A 317 23.35 3.89 -13.90
N LEU A 318 22.82 4.45 -14.98
CA LEU A 318 23.60 4.95 -16.11
C LEU A 318 24.55 6.09 -15.68
N GLU A 319 24.07 7.02 -14.86
CA GLU A 319 24.89 8.11 -14.31
C GLU A 319 26.06 7.57 -13.47
N ILE A 320 25.81 6.58 -12.63
CA ILE A 320 26.83 6.08 -11.70
C ILE A 320 27.87 5.19 -12.38
N PHE A 321 27.44 4.34 -13.32
CA PHE A 321 28.30 3.33 -13.92
C PHE A 321 28.89 3.73 -15.27
N VAL A 322 28.28 4.69 -15.99
CA VAL A 322 28.65 5.02 -17.37
C VAL A 322 29.09 6.46 -17.53
N ILE A 323 28.41 7.42 -16.89
CA ILE A 323 28.68 8.85 -17.05
C ILE A 323 29.60 9.32 -15.92
N PRO A 324 30.84 9.82 -16.23
CA PRO A 324 31.72 10.34 -15.18
C PRO A 324 31.19 11.68 -14.63
N GLY A 325 30.84 11.73 -13.36
CA GLY A 325 30.32 12.90 -12.68
C GLY A 325 28.86 12.77 -12.29
N PHE A 326 28.24 13.84 -11.74
CA PHE A 326 26.82 13.88 -11.40
C PHE A 326 26.15 14.96 -12.28
N GLY A 327 25.33 14.53 -13.22
CA GLY A 327 24.75 15.38 -14.24
C GLY A 327 23.25 15.22 -14.46
N VAL A 328 22.82 15.50 -15.68
CA VAL A 328 21.38 15.54 -16.04
C VAL A 328 20.70 14.19 -15.88
N ALA A 329 21.37 13.09 -16.20
CA ALA A 329 20.77 11.76 -16.12
C ALA A 329 20.48 11.37 -14.65
N GLY A 330 21.41 11.65 -13.73
CA GLY A 330 21.23 11.39 -12.31
C GLY A 330 20.09 12.20 -11.69
N ILE A 331 20.04 13.51 -11.98
CA ILE A 331 18.96 14.39 -11.49
C ILE A 331 17.61 13.95 -12.05
N SER A 332 17.52 13.70 -13.36
CA SER A 332 16.29 13.23 -14.00
C SER A 332 15.85 11.88 -13.45
N GLY A 333 16.81 10.98 -13.21
CA GLY A 333 16.56 9.67 -12.63
C GLY A 333 15.96 9.75 -11.22
N ILE A 334 16.48 10.63 -10.36
CA ILE A 334 15.93 10.87 -9.02
C ILE A 334 14.51 11.42 -9.10
N ILE A 335 14.28 12.44 -9.96
CA ILE A 335 12.95 13.03 -10.14
C ILE A 335 11.95 11.97 -10.61
N LEU A 336 12.28 11.17 -11.63
CA LEU A 336 11.40 10.13 -12.15
C LEU A 336 11.13 9.04 -11.12
N THR A 337 12.13 8.63 -10.35
CA THR A 337 11.97 7.64 -9.27
C THR A 337 11.00 8.13 -8.21
N ILE A 338 11.16 9.38 -7.73
CA ILE A 338 10.26 10.00 -6.75
C ILE A 338 8.85 10.13 -7.33
N THR A 339 8.74 10.57 -8.59
CA THR A 339 7.46 10.74 -9.26
C THR A 339 6.73 9.40 -9.40
N GLY A 340 7.38 8.35 -9.91
CA GLY A 340 6.78 7.03 -10.07
C GLY A 340 6.30 6.43 -8.75
N LEU A 341 7.11 6.54 -7.67
CA LEU A 341 6.72 6.08 -6.34
C LEU A 341 5.59 6.92 -5.72
N THR A 342 5.57 8.24 -5.95
CA THR A 342 4.53 9.12 -5.39
C THR A 342 3.20 8.89 -6.10
N LEU A 343 3.21 8.83 -7.43
CA LEU A 343 1.99 8.66 -8.19
C LEU A 343 1.35 7.29 -8.01
N SER A 344 2.14 6.24 -7.78
CA SER A 344 1.60 4.90 -7.46
C SER A 344 0.86 4.82 -6.11
N LEU A 345 1.03 5.80 -5.22
CA LEU A 345 0.30 5.90 -3.95
C LEU A 345 -0.97 6.75 -4.07
N VAL A 346 -1.23 7.34 -5.23
CA VAL A 346 -2.33 8.27 -5.45
C VAL A 346 -3.22 7.71 -6.56
N ASP A 347 -4.52 7.66 -6.31
CA ASP A 347 -5.49 7.24 -7.31
C ASP A 347 -5.55 8.31 -8.42
N ASN A 348 -4.99 8.00 -9.59
CA ASN A 348 -4.92 8.89 -10.75
C ASN A 348 -5.26 8.11 -12.03
N VAL A 349 -5.82 8.79 -13.02
CA VAL A 349 -6.06 8.25 -14.36
C VAL A 349 -5.05 8.89 -15.30
N ILE A 350 -4.41 8.14 -16.17
CA ILE A 350 -3.29 8.51 -17.06
C ILE A 350 -3.27 10.01 -17.39
N PHE A 351 -2.32 10.75 -16.76
CA PHE A 351 -2.16 12.21 -16.89
C PHE A 351 -3.37 13.09 -16.55
N ASP A 352 -4.45 12.51 -16.00
CA ASP A 352 -5.58 13.26 -15.46
C ASP A 352 -5.46 13.34 -13.93
N PHE A 353 -5.05 14.49 -13.44
CA PHE A 353 -4.90 14.79 -12.02
C PHE A 353 -6.10 15.54 -11.44
N SER A 354 -7.19 15.72 -12.20
CA SER A 354 -8.37 16.48 -11.77
C SER A 354 -9.10 15.86 -10.57
N GLY A 355 -8.93 14.54 -10.35
CA GLY A 355 -9.45 13.81 -9.20
C GLY A 355 -8.47 13.65 -8.03
N VAL A 356 -7.23 14.09 -8.20
CA VAL A 356 -6.18 13.92 -7.18
C VAL A 356 -6.30 15.01 -6.12
N HIS A 357 -6.64 14.60 -4.92
CA HIS A 357 -6.69 15.51 -3.76
C HIS A 357 -5.29 15.96 -3.35
N PRO A 358 -5.02 17.29 -3.26
CA PRO A 358 -3.71 17.82 -2.89
C PRO A 358 -3.14 17.21 -1.60
N GLU A 359 -3.96 16.98 -0.58
CA GLU A 359 -3.52 16.38 0.68
C GLU A 359 -3.03 14.94 0.51
N LYS A 360 -3.72 14.11 -0.29
CA LYS A 360 -3.27 12.74 -0.60
C LYS A 360 -1.93 12.76 -1.35
N PHE A 361 -1.81 13.68 -2.32
CA PHE A 361 -0.56 13.85 -3.06
C PHE A 361 0.60 14.29 -2.15
N PHE A 362 0.40 15.30 -1.30
CA PHE A 362 1.43 15.75 -0.37
C PHE A 362 1.80 14.67 0.67
N THR A 363 0.83 13.92 1.16
CA THR A 363 1.09 12.80 2.08
C THR A 363 1.89 11.70 1.39
N ALA A 364 1.56 11.33 0.15
CA ALA A 364 2.31 10.37 -0.65
C ALA A 364 3.74 10.87 -0.90
N LEU A 365 3.89 12.11 -1.36
CA LEU A 365 5.20 12.72 -1.61
C LEU A 365 6.06 12.76 -0.34
N LEU A 366 5.48 13.17 0.79
CA LEU A 366 6.18 13.21 2.08
C LEU A 366 6.61 11.81 2.52
N THR A 367 5.74 10.82 2.36
CA THR A 367 6.05 9.41 2.65
C THR A 367 7.24 8.92 1.82
N VAL A 368 7.25 9.21 0.52
CA VAL A 368 8.34 8.83 -0.39
C VAL A 368 9.65 9.54 -0.01
N ILE A 369 9.62 10.86 0.23
CA ILE A 369 10.82 11.64 0.59
C ILE A 369 11.40 11.17 1.92
N LEU A 370 10.58 10.97 2.96
CA LEU A 370 11.03 10.49 4.26
C LEU A 370 11.58 9.07 4.18
N SER A 371 10.95 8.19 3.40
CA SER A 371 11.40 6.82 3.19
C SER A 371 12.72 6.78 2.41
N LEU A 372 12.88 7.63 1.40
CA LEU A 372 14.11 7.76 0.63
C LEU A 372 15.26 8.26 1.51
N ALA A 373 15.05 9.33 2.27
CA ALA A 373 16.05 9.85 3.21
C ALA A 373 16.39 8.81 4.27
N GLY A 374 15.41 8.15 4.87
CA GLY A 374 15.59 7.07 5.83
C GLY A 374 16.35 5.88 5.24
N GLY A 375 16.03 5.49 3.99
CA GLY A 375 16.71 4.41 3.27
C GLY A 375 18.18 4.68 3.04
N VAL A 376 18.51 5.88 2.59
CA VAL A 376 19.92 6.30 2.38
C VAL A 376 20.68 6.36 3.71
N ILE A 377 20.09 6.97 4.75
CA ILE A 377 20.71 7.04 6.09
C ILE A 377 20.94 5.64 6.65
N LEU A 378 19.94 4.77 6.56
CA LEU A 378 20.05 3.38 7.02
C LEU A 378 21.12 2.62 6.25
N ALA A 379 21.17 2.79 4.93
CA ALA A 379 22.16 2.12 4.08
C ALA A 379 23.59 2.60 4.40
N ILE A 380 23.82 3.91 4.62
CA ILE A 380 25.10 4.44 5.08
C ILE A 380 25.48 3.87 6.45
N TYR A 381 24.54 3.86 7.40
CA TYR A 381 24.76 3.30 8.74
C TYR A 381 25.13 1.81 8.69
N LEU A 382 24.37 1.02 7.93
CA LEU A 382 24.62 -0.42 7.77
C LEU A 382 25.94 -0.66 7.03
N SER A 383 26.26 0.11 5.99
CA SER A 383 27.51 0.02 5.25
C SER A 383 28.69 0.23 6.21
N ASN A 384 28.69 1.29 7.00
CA ASN A 384 29.76 1.57 7.96
C ASN A 384 29.88 0.48 9.04
N LYS A 385 28.75 -0.06 9.50
CA LYS A 385 28.74 -1.09 10.56
C LYS A 385 29.09 -2.48 10.06
N LEU A 386 28.58 -2.88 8.91
CA LEU A 386 28.75 -4.23 8.37
C LEU A 386 30.06 -4.40 7.60
N VAL A 387 30.44 -3.41 6.80
CA VAL A 387 31.70 -3.42 6.03
C VAL A 387 32.88 -3.13 6.92
N GLY A 388 32.73 -2.29 7.95
CA GLY A 388 33.78 -2.00 8.95
C GLY A 388 34.00 -3.12 9.99
N SER A 389 33.12 -4.13 10.08
CA SER A 389 33.24 -5.23 11.04
C SER A 389 34.26 -6.26 10.57
N LYS A 390 35.23 -6.60 11.47
CA LYS A 390 36.22 -7.67 11.23
C LYS A 390 35.61 -9.07 11.28
N THR A 391 34.36 -9.20 11.77
CA THR A 391 33.65 -10.48 11.91
C THR A 391 32.23 -10.35 11.33
N GLY A 392 31.85 -11.26 10.43
CA GLY A 392 30.51 -11.27 9.86
C GLY A 392 30.52 -11.69 8.37
N PRO A 393 29.34 -11.88 7.76
CA PRO A 393 29.24 -12.37 6.38
C PRO A 393 29.87 -11.41 5.35
N PHE A 394 30.00 -10.12 5.71
CA PHE A 394 30.58 -9.08 4.85
C PHE A 394 32.06 -8.77 5.16
N ALA A 395 32.66 -9.40 6.16
CA ALA A 395 34.05 -9.17 6.54
C ALA A 395 35.07 -9.53 5.43
N ARG A 396 34.66 -10.36 4.45
CA ARG A 396 35.48 -10.74 3.31
C ARG A 396 35.52 -9.69 2.19
N ILE A 397 34.65 -8.68 2.24
CA ILE A 397 34.51 -7.66 1.20
C ILE A 397 35.41 -6.46 1.51
N ALA A 398 35.60 -6.16 2.77
CA ALA A 398 36.52 -5.12 3.19
C ALA A 398 37.96 -5.67 3.22
N LEU A 399 38.89 -5.00 2.55
CA LEU A 399 40.31 -5.24 2.68
C LEU A 399 40.76 -4.82 4.11
N HIS A 400 40.61 -5.75 5.05
CA HIS A 400 41.10 -5.57 6.44
C HIS A 400 42.59 -5.86 6.60
N THR A 401 43.31 -6.15 5.49
CA THR A 401 44.74 -6.40 5.55
C THR A 401 45.46 -5.06 5.79
N SER A 402 45.59 -4.69 7.07
CA SER A 402 46.54 -3.63 7.44
C SER A 402 47.93 -4.21 7.26
N GLN A 403 48.78 -3.49 6.50
CA GLN A 403 50.20 -3.79 6.45
C GLN A 403 50.82 -3.40 7.81
N GLU A 404 50.76 -4.32 8.76
CA GLU A 404 51.32 -4.11 10.10
C GLU A 404 52.84 -4.38 10.03
N ILE A 405 53.64 -3.47 10.52
CA ILE A 405 55.13 -3.57 10.57
C ILE A 405 55.53 -4.83 11.34
N ASP A 406 54.81 -5.16 12.40
CA ASP A 406 55.04 -6.34 13.25
C ASP A 406 54.82 -7.67 12.50
N LYS A 407 54.14 -7.66 11.36
CA LYS A 407 53.91 -8.84 10.52
C LYS A 407 54.85 -8.94 9.31
N GLY A 408 55.90 -8.11 9.29
CA GLY A 408 56.97 -8.14 8.27
C GLY A 408 56.60 -7.35 7.00
N TYR A 409 55.50 -6.60 6.99
CA TYR A 409 55.19 -5.67 5.87
C TYR A 409 55.98 -4.37 6.04
N VAL A 410 57.23 -4.38 5.64
CA VAL A 410 58.08 -3.20 5.68
C VAL A 410 58.16 -2.65 4.24
N GLY A 411 57.48 -1.54 3.98
CA GLY A 411 57.48 -0.87 2.66
C GLY A 411 58.80 -0.23 2.30
N VAL A 412 59.74 -0.15 3.24
CA VAL A 412 61.06 0.41 3.09
C VAL A 412 62.05 -0.44 3.93
N ASP A 413 63.11 -0.88 3.32
CA ASP A 413 64.14 -1.61 4.01
C ASP A 413 64.77 -0.72 5.10
N THR A 414 64.58 -1.06 6.37
CA THR A 414 65.12 -0.30 7.51
C THR A 414 66.49 -0.80 7.94
N SER A 415 67.04 -1.81 7.27
CA SER A 415 68.32 -2.42 7.59
C SER A 415 69.48 -1.40 7.62
N ILE A 416 69.40 -0.39 6.74
CA ILE A 416 70.44 0.66 6.63
C ILE A 416 70.22 1.89 7.54
N SER A 417 69.19 1.88 8.37
CA SER A 417 68.94 3.01 9.30
C SER A 417 70.07 3.17 10.37
N HIS A 418 70.84 2.13 10.64
CA HIS A 418 71.96 2.14 11.56
C HIS A 418 73.18 2.97 11.04
N LEU A 419 73.18 3.29 9.75
CA LEU A 419 74.23 4.15 9.14
C LEU A 419 74.06 5.64 9.46
N VAL A 420 72.93 6.04 10.04
CA VAL A 420 72.70 7.45 10.44
C VAL A 420 73.74 7.84 11.48
N GLY A 421 74.44 8.92 11.23
CA GLY A 421 75.57 9.41 12.06
C GLY A 421 76.95 8.99 11.58
N ARG A 422 77.05 7.97 10.67
CA ARG A 422 78.33 7.51 10.09
C ARG A 422 78.83 8.50 8.99
N THR A 423 80.17 8.48 8.78
CA THR A 423 80.79 9.20 7.74
C THR A 423 81.26 8.27 6.60
N GLY A 424 81.19 8.75 5.38
CA GLY A 424 81.59 8.03 4.19
C GLY A 424 82.14 8.97 3.14
N GLU A 425 82.32 8.47 1.93
CA GLU A 425 82.86 9.23 0.78
C GLU A 425 81.85 9.16 -0.36
N ALA A 426 81.65 10.27 -1.09
CA ALA A 426 80.79 10.29 -2.29
C ALA A 426 81.54 9.63 -3.45
N VAL A 427 80.98 8.50 -3.92
CA VAL A 427 81.53 7.73 -5.03
C VAL A 427 81.11 8.32 -6.38
N THR A 428 79.92 8.94 -6.40
CA THR A 428 79.43 9.75 -7.53
C THR A 428 79.05 11.13 -7.08
N ASP A 429 78.93 12.06 -8.06
CA ASP A 429 78.29 13.36 -7.76
C ASP A 429 76.89 13.19 -7.24
N LEU A 430 76.48 13.89 -6.15
CA LEU A 430 75.10 13.91 -5.64
C LEU A 430 74.40 15.22 -6.11
N ARG A 431 73.48 15.08 -7.10
CA ARG A 431 72.69 16.18 -7.73
C ARG A 431 71.20 15.90 -7.82
N PRO A 432 70.42 15.90 -6.80
CA PRO A 432 70.75 15.75 -5.39
C PRO A 432 71.00 14.28 -4.97
N ALA A 433 70.75 13.30 -5.82
CA ALA A 433 70.91 11.87 -5.53
C ALA A 433 72.23 11.36 -6.19
N GLY A 434 72.80 10.35 -5.56
CA GLY A 434 74.00 9.66 -6.01
C GLY A 434 74.39 8.53 -5.08
N THR A 435 75.61 7.98 -5.22
CA THR A 435 76.09 6.84 -4.43
C THR A 435 77.20 7.26 -3.49
N VAL A 436 77.11 6.81 -2.22
CA VAL A 436 78.14 7.02 -1.21
C VAL A 436 78.64 5.67 -0.72
N MET A 437 79.91 5.63 -0.33
CA MET A 437 80.56 4.50 0.30
C MET A 437 80.67 4.75 1.81
N ILE A 438 80.03 3.90 2.61
CA ILE A 438 80.09 3.94 4.08
C ILE A 438 80.53 2.56 4.56
N ASP A 439 81.53 2.48 5.39
CA ASP A 439 82.08 1.23 5.95
C ASP A 439 82.43 0.15 4.89
N GLY A 440 82.82 0.64 3.66
CA GLY A 440 83.26 -0.23 2.54
C GLY A 440 82.13 -0.71 1.63
N GLU A 441 80.86 -0.39 1.89
CA GLU A 441 79.70 -0.76 1.11
C GLU A 441 79.08 0.48 0.43
N LEU A 442 78.44 0.26 -0.74
CA LEU A 442 77.81 1.31 -1.53
C LEU A 442 76.34 1.48 -1.20
N TYR A 443 75.93 2.72 -0.93
CA TYR A 443 74.55 3.06 -0.61
C TYR A 443 74.05 4.23 -1.47
N ASP A 444 72.81 4.18 -1.87
CA ASP A 444 72.13 5.29 -2.51
C ASP A 444 71.86 6.39 -1.48
N ALA A 445 72.34 7.59 -1.80
CA ALA A 445 72.23 8.73 -0.89
C ALA A 445 71.76 9.99 -1.64
N ARG A 446 71.17 10.90 -0.86
CA ARG A 446 70.73 12.21 -1.34
C ARG A 446 71.38 13.29 -0.50
N ALA A 447 71.94 14.29 -1.22
CA ALA A 447 72.43 15.50 -0.58
C ALA A 447 71.26 16.27 0.09
N THR A 448 71.44 16.63 1.36
CA THR A 448 70.43 17.44 2.08
C THR A 448 70.52 18.90 1.73
N GLU A 449 71.74 19.38 1.43
CA GLU A 449 71.99 20.75 1.14
C GLU A 449 72.99 20.81 -0.03
N GLY A 450 72.65 21.60 -1.06
CA GLY A 450 73.57 21.90 -2.20
C GLY A 450 73.96 20.68 -3.03
N PHE A 451 75.12 20.78 -3.66
CA PHE A 451 75.74 19.80 -4.55
C PHE A 451 76.99 19.23 -3.84
N ILE A 452 77.22 17.95 -3.93
CA ILE A 452 78.36 17.23 -3.36
C ILE A 452 79.13 16.57 -4.50
N GLU A 453 80.43 16.89 -4.65
CA GLU A 453 81.26 16.30 -5.70
C GLU A 453 81.81 14.93 -5.31
N LYS A 454 82.09 14.13 -6.32
CA LYS A 454 82.76 12.84 -6.11
C LYS A 454 84.10 13.05 -5.33
N GLY A 455 84.33 12.16 -4.34
CA GLY A 455 85.51 12.19 -3.48
C GLY A 455 85.36 13.06 -2.21
N GLU A 456 84.21 13.73 -2.04
CA GLU A 456 83.95 14.51 -0.82
C GLU A 456 83.48 13.63 0.35
N ILE A 457 83.93 14.00 1.55
CA ILE A 457 83.51 13.31 2.76
C ILE A 457 82.12 13.78 3.16
N VAL A 458 81.23 12.82 3.31
CA VAL A 458 79.79 12.98 3.71
C VAL A 458 79.51 12.38 5.01
N LYS A 459 78.50 12.95 5.73
CA LYS A 459 77.93 12.35 6.93
C LYS A 459 76.47 12.06 6.72
N ALA A 460 76.05 10.83 7.02
CA ALA A 460 74.64 10.42 7.01
C ALA A 460 73.89 11.11 8.15
N ILE A 461 72.86 11.90 7.79
CA ILE A 461 72.09 12.71 8.75
C ILE A 461 70.80 12.03 9.13
N LYS A 462 70.10 11.43 8.13
CA LYS A 462 68.78 10.86 8.32
C LYS A 462 68.50 9.80 7.25
N TYR A 463 67.81 8.73 7.64
CA TYR A 463 67.24 7.79 6.69
C TYR A 463 65.71 8.04 6.57
N GLN A 464 65.25 8.35 5.37
CA GLN A 464 63.84 8.66 5.15
C GLN A 464 63.44 8.29 3.72
N TYR A 465 62.24 7.71 3.55
CA TYR A 465 61.68 7.29 2.23
C TYR A 465 62.60 6.35 1.44
N GLY A 466 63.29 5.44 2.13
CA GLY A 466 64.17 4.47 1.47
C GLY A 466 65.51 5.02 1.01
N GLN A 467 65.87 6.25 1.35
CA GLN A 467 67.12 6.92 0.95
C GLN A 467 67.89 7.47 2.15
N LEU A 468 69.21 7.37 2.08
CA LEU A 468 70.12 7.94 3.08
C LEU A 468 70.34 9.41 2.74
N ASN A 469 69.95 10.31 3.60
CA ASN A 469 70.22 11.75 3.45
C ASN A 469 71.58 12.09 4.04
N VAL A 470 72.45 12.68 3.22
CA VAL A 470 73.83 13.00 3.58
C VAL A 470 74.14 14.51 3.45
N ARG A 471 75.08 14.97 4.23
CA ARG A 471 75.58 16.33 4.17
C ARG A 471 77.11 16.32 4.07
N ARG A 472 77.66 17.24 3.37
CA ARG A 472 79.12 17.45 3.28
C ARG A 472 79.71 17.73 4.66
N VAL A 473 80.85 17.10 4.98
CA VAL A 473 81.66 17.40 6.18
C VAL A 473 82.72 18.42 5.77
N SER A 474 82.56 19.68 6.22
CA SER A 474 83.61 20.72 6.00
C SER A 474 84.86 20.27 6.71
N LYS A 475 85.99 20.25 5.96
CA LYS A 475 87.30 20.17 6.60
C LYS A 475 87.50 21.46 7.45
N GLN A 476 87.60 21.27 8.81
CA GLN A 476 88.11 22.33 9.68
C GLN A 476 89.60 22.64 9.38
#